data_e6836458ea483604307f92cabfcc9840
#
_entry.id   e6836458ea483604307f92cabfcc9840
#
_cell.length_a   1.000
_cell.length_b   1.000
_cell.length_c   1.000
_cell.angle_alpha   90.00
_cell.angle_beta   90.00
_cell.angle_gamma   90.00
#
_symmetry.space_group_name_H-M   'P 1'
#
loop_
_entity.id
_entity.type
_entity.pdbx_description
1 polymer ?
#
loop_
_entity_poly.entity_id
_entity_poly.type
_entity_poly.pdbx_seq_one_letter_code
_entity_poly.pdbx_strand_id
1 'polypeptide(L)'
;MHTDPFSTGSTGLKLVNGSTYSWRAKSVDKYGATSGYSHTKIPCRFVYDSSKPSPPLASSTQFPDADASDNGFANDSEDSKWSTVTFGTAGTFTFRARQTDVVRYEYGFNQASYPFSVNRTNGAATTTTTPVTNVKPPLAGPNVLYVRAVDDAGNVSQPLKYFFYVTPRDKADAPGDFTGDRRPDLVVVDGNGNLRLYPSESSTDLAKGTGDLDYSMSGAYRGNPAKDPNGDDGLPPYAAAPSGYWKNTLITHLGDFYGGDGLQDLVAVRENALWVYPGDGYGAVNIDKRQRVLLPSNAPAPTTITQIVAAGDATGDGKTDFFLTVGDAIWAFTGYNGASIEQAVRLSSSPWTERDIVSVQDITGDGITDLIYRTDVSSRLLLRTGKPAASGNGVDLNSLAAAVNSANGVDDQYGASGWGSSNIRFLFGTPDANGDNIPDIWTLRTDGAVRFYAGSRTEMAGSGTEIVSKSGGGWINKMAIG
;
A
#
# COMPACT_ATOMS: atom_id res chain seq x y z
N MET A 1 -23.69 -35.46 -12.33
CA MET A 1 -22.87 -35.75 -13.52
C MET A 1 -22.80 -34.48 -14.30
N HIS A 2 -21.63 -33.85 -14.31
CA HIS A 2 -21.36 -32.69 -15.18
C HIS A 2 -20.89 -33.30 -16.51
N THR A 3 -21.74 -33.42 -17.49
CA THR A 3 -21.32 -33.72 -18.83
C THR A 3 -21.10 -32.40 -19.55
N ASP A 4 -19.85 -32.12 -19.89
CA ASP A 4 -19.50 -31.03 -20.78
C ASP A 4 -20.35 -31.15 -22.05
N PRO A 5 -21.29 -30.23 -22.33
CA PRO A 5 -22.17 -30.34 -23.49
C PRO A 5 -21.43 -30.24 -24.82
N PHE A 6 -20.15 -29.94 -24.78
CA PHE A 6 -19.26 -29.82 -25.95
C PHE A 6 -18.24 -30.94 -26.07
N SER A 7 -18.14 -31.84 -25.09
CA SER A 7 -17.30 -33.03 -25.17
C SER A 7 -18.09 -34.18 -25.81
N THR A 8 -18.27 -34.13 -27.08
CA THR A 8 -18.72 -35.28 -27.81
C THR A 8 -17.53 -35.92 -28.49
N GLY A 9 -17.29 -37.19 -28.20
CA GLY A 9 -16.26 -37.92 -28.93
C GLY A 9 -16.36 -37.70 -30.46
N SER A 10 -15.28 -37.61 -31.14
CA SER A 10 -14.99 -37.47 -32.59
C SER A 10 -15.84 -36.52 -33.48
N THR A 11 -16.95 -35.98 -33.00
CA THR A 11 -17.82 -35.04 -33.73
C THR A 11 -18.22 -33.82 -32.88
N GLY A 12 -17.25 -33.25 -32.12
CA GLY A 12 -17.51 -32.04 -31.32
C GLY A 12 -18.13 -30.93 -32.17
N LEU A 13 -19.22 -30.32 -31.71
CA LEU A 13 -19.81 -29.15 -32.31
C LEU A 13 -18.80 -28.03 -32.39
N LYS A 14 -18.33 -27.67 -33.58
CA LYS A 14 -17.51 -26.47 -33.77
C LYS A 14 -18.42 -25.26 -33.89
N LEU A 15 -18.37 -24.37 -32.92
CA LEU A 15 -19.09 -23.11 -33.04
C LEU A 15 -18.39 -22.20 -34.05
N VAL A 16 -19.18 -21.52 -34.86
CA VAL A 16 -18.72 -20.57 -35.89
C VAL A 16 -18.98 -19.16 -35.38
N ASN A 17 -17.95 -18.33 -35.41
CA ASN A 17 -18.02 -16.95 -34.96
C ASN A 17 -19.12 -16.16 -35.68
N GLY A 18 -19.88 -15.32 -34.96
CA GLY A 18 -21.01 -14.55 -35.46
C GLY A 18 -22.29 -15.35 -35.70
N SER A 19 -22.28 -16.67 -35.49
CA SER A 19 -23.46 -17.51 -35.71
C SER A 19 -24.37 -17.57 -34.51
N THR A 20 -25.68 -17.55 -34.77
CA THR A 20 -26.69 -17.72 -33.71
C THR A 20 -26.98 -19.21 -33.51
N TYR A 21 -26.86 -19.64 -32.29
CA TYR A 21 -27.17 -21.00 -31.85
C TYR A 21 -28.41 -21.01 -30.98
N SER A 22 -29.14 -22.11 -31.04
CA SER A 22 -30.23 -22.35 -30.10
C SER A 22 -30.06 -23.71 -29.44
N TRP A 23 -30.41 -23.78 -28.15
CA TRP A 23 -30.27 -25.00 -27.38
C TRP A 23 -31.54 -25.31 -26.58
N ARG A 24 -31.71 -26.58 -26.31
CA ARG A 24 -32.75 -27.12 -25.41
C ARG A 24 -32.11 -28.23 -24.63
N ALA A 25 -32.55 -28.41 -23.38
CA ALA A 25 -32.11 -29.50 -22.52
C ALA A 25 -33.29 -30.43 -22.21
N LYS A 26 -32.99 -31.69 -21.99
CA LYS A 26 -33.88 -32.68 -21.40
C LYS A 26 -33.11 -33.51 -20.37
N SER A 27 -33.77 -33.98 -19.34
CA SER A 27 -33.21 -34.94 -18.43
C SER A 27 -33.41 -36.37 -18.96
N VAL A 28 -32.45 -37.22 -18.63
CA VAL A 28 -32.54 -38.67 -18.88
C VAL A 28 -32.32 -39.37 -17.57
N ASP A 29 -33.22 -40.25 -17.17
CA ASP A 29 -33.08 -41.04 -15.97
C ASP A 29 -32.10 -42.23 -16.16
N LYS A 30 -31.84 -42.95 -15.08
CA LYS A 30 -30.92 -44.09 -15.12
C LYS A 30 -31.41 -45.28 -15.96
N TYR A 31 -32.67 -45.29 -16.36
CA TYR A 31 -33.26 -46.30 -17.18
C TYR A 31 -33.48 -45.86 -18.64
N GLY A 32 -33.05 -44.64 -19.00
CA GLY A 32 -33.12 -44.11 -20.35
C GLY A 32 -34.44 -43.36 -20.68
N ALA A 33 -35.35 -43.23 -19.73
CA ALA A 33 -36.57 -42.41 -19.93
C ALA A 33 -36.18 -40.92 -19.92
N THR A 34 -36.82 -40.15 -20.84
CA THR A 34 -36.50 -38.75 -21.08
C THR A 34 -37.64 -37.83 -20.72
N SER A 35 -37.31 -36.68 -20.09
CA SER A 35 -38.28 -35.60 -19.92
C SER A 35 -38.61 -34.91 -21.25
N GLY A 36 -39.62 -34.05 -21.26
CA GLY A 36 -39.77 -33.04 -22.32
C GLY A 36 -38.60 -32.07 -22.35
N TYR A 37 -38.42 -31.41 -23.49
CA TYR A 37 -37.36 -30.35 -23.60
C TYR A 37 -37.67 -29.14 -22.70
N SER A 38 -36.62 -28.48 -22.23
CA SER A 38 -36.71 -27.34 -21.34
C SER A 38 -37.53 -26.16 -21.84
N HIS A 39 -37.63 -25.98 -23.14
CA HIS A 39 -38.43 -24.94 -23.79
C HIS A 39 -39.23 -25.54 -24.96
N THR A 40 -40.53 -25.59 -24.82
CA THR A 40 -41.42 -26.21 -25.84
C THR A 40 -41.74 -25.29 -27.00
N LYS A 41 -41.78 -23.96 -26.77
CA LYS A 41 -42.16 -22.98 -27.81
C LYS A 41 -40.96 -22.22 -28.36
N ILE A 42 -40.10 -21.63 -27.50
CA ILE A 42 -38.96 -20.80 -27.89
C ILE A 42 -37.69 -21.37 -27.27
N PRO A 43 -36.73 -21.88 -28.07
CA PRO A 43 -35.44 -22.34 -27.53
C PRO A 43 -34.62 -21.17 -26.99
N CYS A 44 -33.77 -21.43 -26.00
CA CYS A 44 -32.73 -20.50 -25.61
C CYS A 44 -31.80 -20.25 -26.79
N ARG A 45 -31.42 -19.01 -27.02
CA ARG A 45 -30.53 -18.59 -28.11
C ARG A 45 -29.35 -17.82 -27.58
N PHE A 46 -28.20 -17.96 -28.23
CA PHE A 46 -27.02 -17.13 -28.00
C PHE A 46 -26.30 -16.92 -29.35
N VAL A 47 -25.61 -15.82 -29.49
CA VAL A 47 -24.64 -15.58 -30.54
C VAL A 47 -23.29 -16.01 -30.04
N TYR A 48 -22.57 -16.83 -30.79
CA TYR A 48 -21.20 -17.18 -30.45
C TYR A 48 -20.25 -16.11 -31.02
N ASP A 49 -19.59 -15.39 -30.16
CA ASP A 49 -18.57 -14.42 -30.53
C ASP A 49 -17.22 -14.83 -29.96
N SER A 50 -16.26 -15.03 -30.85
CA SER A 50 -14.85 -15.28 -30.54
C SER A 50 -13.91 -14.21 -31.10
N SER A 51 -14.48 -13.14 -31.66
CA SER A 51 -13.71 -12.01 -32.18
C SER A 51 -13.15 -11.18 -31.01
N LYS A 52 -11.85 -11.03 -30.96
CA LYS A 52 -11.25 -10.15 -29.97
C LYS A 52 -11.42 -8.69 -30.40
N PRO A 53 -11.77 -7.79 -29.49
CA PRO A 53 -11.81 -6.37 -29.80
C PRO A 53 -10.41 -5.84 -30.13
N SER A 54 -10.36 -4.73 -30.86
CA SER A 54 -9.11 -4.01 -31.10
C SER A 54 -8.62 -3.33 -29.82
N PRO A 55 -7.31 -3.08 -29.69
CA PRO A 55 -6.79 -2.30 -28.58
C PRO A 55 -7.51 -0.96 -28.46
N PRO A 56 -7.80 -0.47 -27.25
CA PRO A 56 -8.43 0.82 -27.07
C PRO A 56 -7.50 1.96 -27.44
N LEU A 57 -8.00 3.18 -27.47
CA LEU A 57 -7.21 4.40 -27.50
C LEU A 57 -7.18 4.97 -26.09
N ALA A 58 -6.05 5.59 -25.70
CA ALA A 58 -5.89 6.31 -24.47
C ALA A 58 -5.36 7.73 -24.74
N SER A 59 -5.68 8.65 -23.86
CA SER A 59 -5.12 10.00 -23.85
C SER A 59 -5.21 10.60 -22.47
N SER A 60 -4.33 11.56 -22.17
CA SER A 60 -4.36 12.37 -20.96
C SER A 60 -3.81 13.75 -21.25
N THR A 61 -4.39 14.78 -20.64
CA THR A 61 -3.84 16.15 -20.70
C THR A 61 -2.80 16.39 -19.60
N GLN A 62 -2.92 15.68 -18.48
CA GLN A 62 -1.95 15.76 -17.39
C GLN A 62 -0.72 14.91 -17.65
N PHE A 63 -0.89 13.76 -18.28
CA PHE A 63 0.17 12.80 -18.60
C PHE A 63 0.22 12.60 -20.12
N PRO A 64 0.83 13.54 -20.86
CA PRO A 64 0.88 13.45 -22.33
C PRO A 64 1.65 12.21 -22.78
N ASP A 65 1.23 11.66 -23.93
CA ASP A 65 1.87 10.51 -24.54
C ASP A 65 3.28 10.89 -25.05
N ALA A 66 4.27 10.21 -24.55
CA ALA A 66 5.68 10.43 -24.90
C ALA A 66 6.12 9.61 -26.12
N ASP A 67 5.21 8.82 -26.71
CA ASP A 67 5.48 7.95 -27.84
C ASP A 67 4.32 8.00 -28.87
N ALA A 68 3.67 9.17 -28.99
CA ALA A 68 2.43 9.31 -29.76
C ALA A 68 2.66 9.21 -31.29
N SER A 69 3.82 9.59 -31.80
CA SER A 69 4.17 9.57 -33.23
C SER A 69 5.17 8.48 -33.61
N ASP A 70 5.75 7.83 -32.61
CA ASP A 70 6.66 6.71 -32.76
C ASP A 70 5.95 5.39 -32.40
N ASN A 71 6.53 4.28 -32.65
CA ASN A 71 6.01 2.96 -32.24
C ASN A 71 6.86 2.30 -31.16
N GLY A 72 7.56 3.07 -30.43
CA GLY A 72 8.24 2.63 -29.23
C GLY A 72 9.73 2.85 -29.22
N PHE A 73 10.15 3.74 -28.35
CA PHE A 73 11.51 3.81 -27.88
C PHE A 73 12.53 4.44 -28.87
N ALA A 74 12.09 5.29 -29.78
CA ALA A 74 12.99 6.15 -30.53
C ALA A 74 13.17 7.49 -29.84
N ASN A 75 14.33 8.06 -29.95
CA ASN A 75 14.66 9.39 -29.44
C ASN A 75 14.09 10.45 -30.36
N ASP A 76 12.95 10.99 -30.05
CA ASP A 76 12.26 12.00 -30.85
C ASP A 76 11.82 13.23 -30.01
N SER A 77 11.07 14.15 -30.63
CA SER A 77 10.63 15.38 -29.98
C SER A 77 9.59 15.18 -28.88
N GLU A 78 9.02 13.98 -28.72
CA GLU A 78 8.01 13.66 -27.72
C GLU A 78 8.62 13.22 -26.40
N ASP A 79 9.87 12.79 -26.41
CA ASP A 79 10.66 12.40 -25.23
C ASP A 79 10.77 13.53 -24.20
N SER A 80 10.61 14.77 -24.65
CA SER A 80 10.62 15.96 -23.79
C SER A 80 9.26 16.30 -23.17
N LYS A 81 8.21 15.53 -23.46
CA LYS A 81 6.86 15.78 -22.93
C LYS A 81 6.70 15.19 -21.54
N TRP A 82 6.86 16.05 -20.57
CA TRP A 82 6.62 15.70 -19.18
C TRP A 82 5.18 16.02 -18.77
N SER A 83 4.72 15.37 -17.71
CA SER A 83 3.40 15.65 -17.14
C SER A 83 3.27 17.10 -16.72
N THR A 84 2.08 17.65 -16.83
CA THR A 84 1.73 19.01 -16.39
C THR A 84 1.50 19.10 -14.88
N VAL A 85 1.51 17.96 -14.21
CA VAL A 85 1.36 17.82 -12.75
C VAL A 85 2.56 17.08 -12.19
N THR A 86 2.95 17.40 -10.96
CA THR A 86 4.06 16.73 -10.28
C THR A 86 3.64 15.37 -9.72
N PHE A 87 4.62 14.52 -9.47
CA PHE A 87 4.41 13.21 -8.83
C PHE A 87 3.58 13.33 -7.55
N GLY A 88 2.71 12.35 -7.31
CA GLY A 88 1.76 12.36 -6.21
C GLY A 88 0.47 13.13 -6.49
N THR A 89 0.43 13.96 -7.54
CA THR A 89 -0.80 14.67 -7.94
C THR A 89 -1.65 13.79 -8.84
N ALA A 90 -2.92 13.64 -8.49
CA ALA A 90 -3.86 12.87 -9.30
C ALA A 90 -4.18 13.54 -10.62
N GLY A 91 -4.33 12.74 -11.66
CA GLY A 91 -4.76 13.16 -12.99
C GLY A 91 -5.83 12.26 -13.58
N THR A 92 -6.12 12.44 -14.85
CA THR A 92 -7.18 11.73 -15.56
C THR A 92 -6.64 11.12 -16.85
N PHE A 93 -6.88 9.83 -17.04
CA PHE A 93 -6.77 9.19 -18.35
C PHE A 93 -8.15 9.06 -18.97
N THR A 94 -8.20 9.04 -20.27
CA THR A 94 -9.43 8.90 -21.02
C THR A 94 -9.28 7.75 -22.02
N PHE A 95 -10.14 6.74 -21.89
CA PHE A 95 -10.14 5.58 -22.79
C PHE A 95 -11.26 5.69 -23.84
N ARG A 96 -11.02 5.15 -25.00
CA ARG A 96 -12.01 5.11 -26.09
C ARG A 96 -11.93 3.79 -26.84
N ALA A 97 -13.09 3.15 -27.02
CA ALA A 97 -13.20 1.93 -27.80
C ALA A 97 -13.12 2.20 -29.31
N ARG A 98 -12.67 1.22 -30.07
CA ARG A 98 -12.73 1.22 -31.54
C ARG A 98 -13.97 0.50 -32.07
N GLN A 99 -14.66 -0.29 -31.23
CA GLN A 99 -15.84 -1.10 -31.56
C GLN A 99 -16.94 -0.87 -30.51
N THR A 100 -18.17 -1.14 -30.91
CA THR A 100 -19.37 -0.84 -30.13
C THR A 100 -19.68 -1.89 -29.05
N ASP A 101 -19.22 -3.10 -29.24
CA ASP A 101 -19.39 -4.27 -28.36
C ASP A 101 -18.50 -4.27 -27.13
N VAL A 102 -17.51 -3.37 -27.06
CA VAL A 102 -16.68 -3.19 -25.87
C VAL A 102 -17.52 -2.69 -24.71
N VAL A 103 -17.43 -3.35 -23.56
CA VAL A 103 -18.23 -3.03 -22.36
C VAL A 103 -17.39 -2.46 -21.22
N ARG A 104 -16.09 -2.79 -21.15
CA ARG A 104 -15.18 -2.28 -20.11
C ARG A 104 -13.75 -2.22 -20.60
N TYR A 105 -12.93 -1.47 -19.82
CA TYR A 105 -11.48 -1.44 -19.96
C TYR A 105 -10.85 -1.99 -18.69
N GLU A 106 -9.73 -2.71 -18.85
CA GLU A 106 -8.90 -3.21 -17.78
C GLU A 106 -7.51 -2.59 -17.96
N TYR A 107 -6.91 -2.07 -16.87
CA TYR A 107 -5.66 -1.35 -16.96
C TYR A 107 -4.74 -1.59 -15.75
N GLY A 108 -3.47 -1.22 -15.91
CA GLY A 108 -2.44 -1.27 -14.88
C GLY A 108 -1.18 -0.55 -15.33
N PHE A 109 -0.22 -0.39 -14.42
CA PHE A 109 0.99 0.38 -14.67
C PHE A 109 2.24 -0.51 -14.64
N ASN A 110 3.19 -0.17 -15.51
CA ASN A 110 4.57 -0.67 -15.54
C ASN A 110 4.75 -2.19 -15.68
N GLN A 111 3.68 -2.93 -15.85
CA GLN A 111 3.67 -4.37 -16.13
C GLN A 111 2.34 -4.76 -16.79
N ALA A 112 2.33 -5.84 -17.54
CA ALA A 112 1.13 -6.38 -18.21
C ALA A 112 0.20 -7.09 -17.20
N SER A 113 -0.12 -6.41 -16.12
CA SER A 113 -1.08 -6.77 -15.08
C SER A 113 -2.23 -5.75 -15.12
N TYR A 114 -3.45 -6.18 -14.84
CA TYR A 114 -4.66 -5.38 -15.00
C TYR A 114 -5.50 -5.39 -13.73
N PRO A 115 -4.98 -4.82 -12.62
CA PRO A 115 -5.69 -4.83 -11.34
C PRO A 115 -6.91 -3.91 -11.32
N PHE A 116 -6.98 -2.95 -12.25
CA PHE A 116 -8.04 -1.96 -12.28
C PHE A 116 -8.97 -2.19 -13.47
N SER A 117 -10.23 -1.83 -13.31
CA SER A 117 -11.21 -1.86 -14.40
C SER A 117 -12.18 -0.69 -14.33
N VAL A 118 -12.67 -0.26 -15.48
CA VAL A 118 -13.71 0.76 -15.61
C VAL A 118 -14.69 0.35 -16.69
N ASN A 119 -16.00 0.49 -16.41
CA ASN A 119 -17.03 0.23 -17.39
C ASN A 119 -17.01 1.32 -18.47
N ARG A 120 -17.16 0.91 -19.72
CA ARG A 120 -17.22 1.84 -20.84
C ARG A 120 -18.43 2.76 -20.69
N THR A 121 -18.24 4.04 -20.91
CA THR A 121 -19.33 5.01 -21.04
C THR A 121 -20.18 4.70 -22.25
N ASN A 122 -21.50 4.64 -22.09
CA ASN A 122 -22.43 4.36 -23.19
C ASN A 122 -22.36 5.44 -24.27
N GLY A 123 -22.43 5.03 -25.51
CA GLY A 123 -22.40 5.91 -26.69
C GLY A 123 -21.64 5.30 -27.86
N ALA A 124 -21.46 6.08 -28.93
CA ALA A 124 -20.76 5.63 -30.12
C ALA A 124 -19.29 5.31 -29.83
N ALA A 125 -18.81 4.15 -30.25
CA ALA A 125 -17.43 3.67 -29.94
C ALA A 125 -16.34 4.64 -30.39
N THR A 126 -16.54 5.26 -31.57
CA THR A 126 -15.53 6.12 -32.18
C THR A 126 -15.43 7.53 -31.59
N THR A 127 -16.39 7.96 -30.77
CA THR A 127 -16.46 9.32 -30.25
C THR A 127 -16.62 9.38 -28.73
N THR A 128 -17.26 8.38 -28.12
CA THR A 128 -17.52 8.37 -26.69
C THR A 128 -16.28 7.94 -25.92
N THR A 129 -15.87 8.76 -24.99
CA THR A 129 -14.72 8.54 -24.12
C THR A 129 -15.17 8.11 -22.71
N THR A 130 -14.32 7.35 -22.06
CA THR A 130 -14.51 6.91 -20.67
C THR A 130 -13.37 7.52 -19.82
N PRO A 131 -13.67 8.49 -18.96
CA PRO A 131 -12.66 9.05 -18.08
C PRO A 131 -12.36 8.09 -16.90
N VAL A 132 -11.09 8.03 -16.53
CA VAL A 132 -10.60 7.41 -15.32
C VAL A 132 -9.90 8.50 -14.54
N THR A 133 -10.55 8.96 -13.48
CA THR A 133 -10.13 10.11 -12.66
C THR A 133 -9.34 9.64 -11.44
N ASN A 134 -8.67 10.57 -10.77
CA ASN A 134 -7.90 10.35 -9.54
C ASN A 134 -6.77 9.32 -9.70
N VAL A 135 -6.19 9.25 -10.88
CA VAL A 135 -5.07 8.34 -11.15
C VAL A 135 -3.77 8.98 -10.69
N LYS A 136 -3.06 8.30 -9.81
CA LYS A 136 -1.70 8.65 -9.41
C LYS A 136 -0.74 7.62 -10.00
N PRO A 137 0.08 7.98 -10.99
CA PRO A 137 1.08 7.07 -11.53
C PRO A 137 2.08 6.62 -10.46
N PRO A 138 2.55 5.36 -10.52
CA PRO A 138 3.35 4.77 -9.44
C PRO A 138 4.80 5.24 -9.37
N LEU A 139 5.29 5.98 -10.36
CA LEU A 139 6.66 6.46 -10.41
C LEU A 139 6.72 7.91 -10.89
N ALA A 140 7.68 8.68 -10.39
CA ALA A 140 8.17 9.83 -11.13
C ALA A 140 9.08 9.37 -12.28
N GLY A 141 9.23 10.22 -13.28
CA GLY A 141 9.91 9.81 -14.49
C GLY A 141 9.04 8.86 -15.33
N PRO A 142 9.64 7.87 -16.00
CA PRO A 142 8.96 7.05 -17.00
C PRO A 142 7.93 6.10 -16.39
N ASN A 143 6.77 6.05 -17.02
CA ASN A 143 5.70 5.12 -16.73
C ASN A 143 5.11 4.55 -18.02
N VAL A 144 4.55 3.36 -17.92
CA VAL A 144 3.81 2.72 -19.00
C VAL A 144 2.43 2.33 -18.47
N LEU A 145 1.37 2.91 -19.04
CA LEU A 145 0.02 2.46 -18.80
C LEU A 145 -0.32 1.35 -19.81
N TYR A 146 -0.66 0.17 -19.30
CA TYR A 146 -1.21 -0.93 -20.07
C TYR A 146 -2.72 -0.89 -19.98
N VAL A 147 -3.42 -0.83 -21.11
CA VAL A 147 -4.88 -0.86 -21.13
C VAL A 147 -5.39 -1.79 -22.22
N ARG A 148 -6.41 -2.60 -21.89
CA ARG A 148 -7.05 -3.51 -22.82
C ARG A 148 -8.57 -3.37 -22.78
N ALA A 149 -9.22 -3.67 -23.89
CA ALA A 149 -10.67 -3.65 -24.02
C ALA A 149 -11.24 -5.05 -23.82
N VAL A 150 -12.42 -5.13 -23.21
CA VAL A 150 -13.19 -6.36 -23.06
C VAL A 150 -14.56 -6.13 -23.69
N ASP A 151 -15.00 -7.04 -24.57
CA ASP A 151 -16.29 -7.00 -25.20
C ASP A 151 -17.41 -7.64 -24.35
N ASP A 152 -18.64 -7.62 -24.84
CA ASP A 152 -19.81 -8.17 -24.16
C ASP A 152 -19.82 -9.72 -24.12
N ALA A 153 -19.05 -10.37 -25.00
CA ALA A 153 -18.83 -11.81 -25.00
C ALA A 153 -17.69 -12.25 -24.06
N GLY A 154 -16.93 -11.31 -23.51
CA GLY A 154 -15.79 -11.56 -22.63
C GLY A 154 -14.46 -11.74 -23.35
N ASN A 155 -14.38 -11.52 -24.67
CA ASN A 155 -13.11 -11.54 -25.38
C ASN A 155 -12.28 -10.31 -25.03
N VAL A 156 -10.96 -10.48 -24.99
CA VAL A 156 -10.01 -9.47 -24.53
C VAL A 156 -9.07 -9.06 -25.65
N SER A 157 -8.88 -7.77 -25.84
CA SER A 157 -7.97 -7.22 -26.86
C SER A 157 -6.49 -7.46 -26.50
N GLN A 158 -5.61 -7.26 -27.48
CA GLN A 158 -4.21 -6.94 -27.18
C GLN A 158 -4.17 -5.63 -26.39
N PRO A 159 -3.20 -5.43 -25.49
CA PRO A 159 -3.06 -4.19 -24.76
C PRO A 159 -2.55 -3.05 -25.63
N LEU A 160 -3.05 -1.85 -25.38
CA LEU A 160 -2.36 -0.62 -25.71
C LEU A 160 -1.28 -0.41 -24.66
N LYS A 161 -0.11 0.04 -25.06
CA LYS A 161 0.93 0.61 -24.20
C LYS A 161 0.93 2.11 -24.43
N TYR A 162 0.80 2.86 -23.36
CA TYR A 162 0.82 4.33 -23.36
C TYR A 162 1.98 4.78 -22.50
N PHE A 163 2.97 5.39 -23.10
CA PHE A 163 4.21 5.82 -22.46
C PHE A 163 4.07 7.27 -22.03
N PHE A 164 4.56 7.61 -20.84
CA PHE A 164 4.53 8.98 -20.35
C PHE A 164 5.55 9.22 -19.25
N TYR A 165 5.95 10.48 -19.07
CA TYR A 165 6.84 10.91 -18.02
C TYR A 165 6.10 11.72 -16.96
N VAL A 166 6.30 11.38 -15.69
CA VAL A 166 5.75 12.13 -14.56
C VAL A 166 6.83 13.05 -14.01
N THR A 167 6.53 14.35 -14.00
CA THR A 167 7.42 15.38 -13.46
C THR A 167 7.73 15.10 -11.99
N PRO A 168 9.00 15.03 -11.58
CA PRO A 168 9.39 14.88 -10.20
C PRO A 168 8.82 16.01 -9.34
N ARG A 169 8.57 15.73 -8.07
CA ARG A 169 8.19 16.75 -7.11
C ARG A 169 9.42 17.53 -6.63
N ASP A 170 9.17 18.71 -6.08
CA ASP A 170 10.18 19.67 -5.64
C ASP A 170 10.17 19.93 -4.13
N LYS A 171 9.47 19.08 -3.36
CA LYS A 171 9.29 19.26 -1.91
C LYS A 171 9.69 18.00 -1.16
N ALA A 172 10.14 18.21 0.08
CA ALA A 172 10.39 17.13 1.03
C ALA A 172 9.11 16.33 1.32
N ASP A 173 9.29 15.07 1.68
CA ASP A 173 8.20 14.18 2.10
C ASP A 173 7.59 14.65 3.42
N ALA A 174 6.30 14.43 3.57
CA ALA A 174 5.68 14.50 4.88
C ALA A 174 6.05 13.24 5.70
N PRO A 175 5.97 13.27 7.03
CA PRO A 175 6.23 12.09 7.83
C PRO A 175 5.35 10.90 7.40
N GLY A 176 5.99 9.77 7.10
CA GLY A 176 5.33 8.56 6.64
C GLY A 176 4.97 8.51 5.14
N ASP A 177 5.21 9.56 4.39
CA ASP A 177 4.87 9.68 2.97
C ASP A 177 6.05 9.22 2.10
N PHE A 178 6.05 7.97 1.68
CA PHE A 178 7.04 7.43 0.74
C PHE A 178 6.76 7.77 -0.72
N THR A 179 5.50 8.06 -1.05
CA THR A 179 5.08 8.29 -2.43
C THR A 179 5.09 9.75 -2.83
N GLY A 180 5.18 10.67 -1.85
CA GLY A 180 5.23 12.10 -2.07
C GLY A 180 3.87 12.76 -2.34
N ASP A 181 2.81 12.10 -1.97
CA ASP A 181 1.46 12.63 -2.10
C ASP A 181 0.97 13.39 -0.86
N ARG A 182 1.83 13.51 0.14
CA ARG A 182 1.64 14.15 1.45
C ARG A 182 0.69 13.40 2.38
N ARG A 183 0.55 12.11 2.19
CA ARG A 183 -0.19 11.23 3.09
C ARG A 183 0.71 10.12 3.57
N PRO A 184 0.56 9.69 4.81
CA PRO A 184 1.30 8.55 5.30
C PRO A 184 0.90 7.29 4.53
N ASP A 185 1.90 6.55 4.07
CA ASP A 185 1.73 5.28 3.37
C ASP A 185 1.88 4.10 4.33
N LEU A 186 1.40 2.94 3.93
CA LEU A 186 1.52 1.72 4.70
C LEU A 186 2.60 0.82 4.09
N VAL A 187 3.66 0.57 4.84
CA VAL A 187 4.74 -0.31 4.45
C VAL A 187 4.59 -1.66 5.13
N VAL A 188 4.66 -2.74 4.36
CA VAL A 188 4.50 -4.10 4.89
C VAL A 188 5.49 -5.07 4.28
N VAL A 189 5.81 -6.14 5.02
CA VAL A 189 6.52 -7.30 4.49
C VAL A 189 5.48 -8.37 4.15
N ASP A 190 5.41 -8.79 2.89
CA ASP A 190 4.46 -9.80 2.43
C ASP A 190 4.84 -11.22 2.87
N GLY A 191 3.97 -12.20 2.65
CA GLY A 191 4.17 -13.60 3.04
C GLY A 191 5.36 -14.30 2.35
N ASN A 192 5.91 -13.70 1.31
CA ASN A 192 7.11 -14.18 0.62
C ASN A 192 8.38 -13.49 1.13
N GLY A 193 8.25 -12.51 2.05
CA GLY A 193 9.36 -11.71 2.56
C GLY A 193 9.79 -10.60 1.62
N ASN A 194 8.89 -10.07 0.80
CA ASN A 194 9.13 -8.91 -0.04
C ASN A 194 8.50 -7.66 0.59
N LEU A 195 9.18 -6.54 0.48
CA LEU A 195 8.64 -5.25 0.91
C LEU A 195 7.55 -4.81 -0.06
N ARG A 196 6.45 -4.33 0.49
CA ARG A 196 5.31 -3.76 -0.24
C ARG A 196 4.94 -2.42 0.36
N LEU A 197 4.61 -1.49 -0.50
CA LEU A 197 4.11 -0.18 -0.14
C LEU A 197 2.69 -0.04 -0.70
N TYR A 198 1.80 0.44 0.15
CA TYR A 198 0.41 0.73 -0.19
C TYR A 198 0.20 2.23 0.01
N PRO A 199 0.16 3.01 -1.07
CA PRO A 199 -0.22 4.41 -1.00
C PRO A 199 -1.62 4.55 -0.41
N SER A 200 -1.78 5.45 0.54
CA SER A 200 -3.10 5.67 1.13
C SER A 200 -3.99 6.52 0.21
N GLU A 201 -5.27 6.29 0.32
CA GLU A 201 -6.31 7.09 -0.33
C GLU A 201 -6.40 8.50 0.24
N SER A 202 -7.22 9.31 -0.36
CA SER A 202 -7.50 10.66 0.11
C SER A 202 -7.96 10.67 1.57
N SER A 203 -7.40 11.57 2.36
CA SER A 203 -7.83 11.79 3.75
C SER A 203 -9.34 12.00 3.89
N THR A 204 -9.97 12.65 2.90
CA THR A 204 -11.42 12.84 2.85
C THR A 204 -12.18 11.53 2.72
N ASP A 205 -11.67 10.58 1.96
CA ASP A 205 -12.30 9.28 1.75
C ASP A 205 -12.11 8.40 2.99
N LEU A 206 -10.95 8.41 3.61
CA LEU A 206 -10.72 7.75 4.90
C LEU A 206 -11.65 8.29 6.00
N ALA A 207 -11.80 9.61 6.10
CA ALA A 207 -12.69 10.24 7.08
C ALA A 207 -14.16 9.89 6.85
N LYS A 208 -14.58 9.69 5.60
CA LYS A 208 -15.94 9.25 5.25
C LYS A 208 -16.16 7.75 5.37
N GLY A 209 -15.11 6.97 5.64
CA GLY A 209 -15.17 5.53 5.65
C GLY A 209 -15.32 4.89 4.25
N THR A 210 -14.94 5.61 3.21
CA THR A 210 -14.96 5.16 1.81
C THR A 210 -13.57 5.02 1.20
N GLY A 211 -12.53 5.32 2.01
CA GLY A 211 -11.14 5.18 1.60
C GLY A 211 -10.75 3.72 1.37
N ASP A 212 -9.76 3.53 0.55
CA ASP A 212 -9.14 2.24 0.26
C ASP A 212 -7.63 2.44 0.28
N LEU A 213 -6.88 1.36 0.29
CA LEU A 213 -5.48 1.38 -0.07
C LEU A 213 -5.40 1.24 -1.58
N ASP A 214 -4.74 2.17 -2.24
CA ASP A 214 -4.57 2.13 -3.69
C ASP A 214 -3.98 0.78 -4.13
N TYR A 215 -3.07 0.70 -4.98
CA TYR A 215 -2.47 -0.56 -5.40
C TYR A 215 -1.16 -0.82 -4.67
N SER A 216 -0.82 -2.10 -4.50
CA SER A 216 0.46 -2.49 -3.93
C SER A 216 1.60 -2.17 -4.88
N MET A 217 2.55 -1.38 -4.42
CA MET A 217 3.83 -1.16 -5.09
C MET A 217 4.90 -2.06 -4.49
N SER A 218 5.99 -2.30 -5.23
CA SER A 218 7.17 -2.87 -4.61
C SER A 218 7.88 -1.78 -3.82
N GLY A 219 7.87 -1.87 -2.49
CA GLY A 219 8.60 -0.97 -1.61
C GLY A 219 10.13 -1.19 -1.64
N ALA A 220 10.61 -2.21 -2.36
CA ALA A 220 12.03 -2.38 -2.61
C ALA A 220 12.41 -1.70 -3.92
N TYR A 221 13.68 -1.28 -3.98
CA TYR A 221 14.27 -0.80 -5.22
C TYR A 221 14.06 -1.83 -6.31
N ARG A 222 13.46 -1.45 -7.41
CA ARG A 222 13.09 -2.37 -8.48
C ARG A 222 13.76 -1.96 -9.77
N GLY A 223 14.03 -2.95 -10.61
CA GLY A 223 14.29 -2.71 -12.01
C GLY A 223 13.03 -2.06 -12.59
N ASN A 224 13.06 -0.77 -12.72
CA ASN A 224 12.21 -0.08 -13.67
C ASN A 224 12.45 -0.69 -15.05
N PRO A 225 11.56 -0.51 -16.05
CA PRO A 225 11.99 -0.89 -17.38
C PRO A 225 13.41 -0.37 -17.57
N ALA A 226 14.32 -1.27 -17.92
CA ALA A 226 15.76 -0.98 -17.99
C ALA A 226 16.09 0.19 -18.94
N LYS A 227 15.10 0.69 -19.63
CA LYS A 227 15.09 1.80 -20.55
C LYS A 227 13.85 2.65 -20.28
N ASP A 228 13.97 3.93 -20.50
CA ASP A 228 12.80 4.82 -20.58
C ASP A 228 11.84 4.39 -21.70
N PRO A 229 10.64 4.98 -21.80
CA PRO A 229 9.70 4.66 -22.86
C PRO A 229 10.23 4.79 -24.28
N ASN A 230 11.24 5.65 -24.49
CA ASN A 230 11.80 5.96 -25.79
C ASN A 230 13.07 5.15 -26.10
N GLY A 231 13.49 4.29 -25.18
CA GLY A 231 14.65 3.45 -25.35
C GLY A 231 15.98 4.09 -25.00
N ASP A 232 15.97 5.30 -24.44
CA ASP A 232 17.16 5.95 -23.94
C ASP A 232 17.72 5.19 -22.73
N ASP A 233 19.02 5.06 -22.67
CA ASP A 233 19.73 4.32 -21.62
C ASP A 233 19.94 5.14 -20.32
N GLY A 234 19.23 6.26 -20.19
CA GLY A 234 19.48 7.24 -19.14
C GLY A 234 18.94 6.91 -17.76
N LEU A 235 18.16 5.84 -17.60
CA LEU A 235 17.63 5.47 -16.31
C LEU A 235 18.65 4.67 -15.50
N PRO A 236 18.95 5.09 -14.26
CA PRO A 236 19.81 4.29 -13.40
C PRO A 236 19.22 2.90 -13.21
N PRO A 237 20.05 1.84 -13.33
CA PRO A 237 19.58 0.49 -13.07
C PRO A 237 19.20 0.36 -11.59
N TYR A 238 17.95 0.11 -11.31
CA TYR A 238 17.48 -0.22 -9.98
C TYR A 238 17.66 -1.73 -9.73
N ALA A 239 18.48 -2.08 -8.76
CA ALA A 239 18.57 -3.47 -8.32
C ALA A 239 17.34 -3.81 -7.46
N ALA A 240 16.48 -4.69 -7.96
CA ALA A 240 15.41 -5.24 -7.13
C ALA A 240 16.00 -6.02 -5.94
N ALA A 241 15.41 -5.88 -4.76
CA ALA A 241 15.79 -6.71 -3.64
C ALA A 241 15.59 -8.20 -3.99
N PRO A 242 16.50 -9.08 -3.61
CA PRO A 242 16.32 -10.53 -3.78
C PRO A 242 15.01 -10.98 -3.13
N SER A 243 14.36 -11.99 -3.71
CA SER A 243 13.15 -12.55 -3.13
C SER A 243 13.39 -13.01 -1.69
N GLY A 244 12.49 -12.63 -0.79
CA GLY A 244 12.61 -12.96 0.62
C GLY A 244 13.62 -12.13 1.41
N TYR A 245 14.18 -11.07 0.83
CA TYR A 245 15.18 -10.22 1.48
C TYR A 245 14.70 -9.67 2.83
N TRP A 246 13.42 -9.33 2.95
CA TRP A 246 12.81 -8.73 4.15
C TRP A 246 12.20 -9.75 5.11
N LYS A 247 12.41 -11.04 4.87
CA LYS A 247 11.89 -12.09 5.76
C LYS A 247 12.48 -11.95 7.18
N ASN A 248 11.62 -12.02 8.20
CA ASN A 248 12.00 -11.86 9.62
C ASN A 248 12.66 -10.51 9.93
N THR A 249 12.26 -9.46 9.26
CA THR A 249 12.73 -8.09 9.47
C THR A 249 11.67 -7.31 10.23
N LEU A 250 12.07 -6.58 11.28
CA LEU A 250 11.24 -5.54 11.86
C LEU A 250 11.50 -4.27 11.07
N ILE A 251 10.43 -3.54 10.77
CA ILE A 251 10.51 -2.29 10.00
C ILE A 251 9.80 -1.17 10.72
N THR A 252 10.28 0.05 10.53
CA THR A 252 9.62 1.30 10.91
C THR A 252 10.06 2.41 9.97
N HIS A 253 9.23 3.41 9.80
CA HIS A 253 9.53 4.62 9.04
C HIS A 253 9.02 5.84 9.83
N LEU A 254 8.75 6.96 9.29
CA LEU A 254 8.35 8.24 9.87
C LEU A 254 9.51 9.22 10.02
N GLY A 255 10.45 9.23 9.08
CA GLY A 255 11.50 10.21 9.09
C GLY A 255 12.46 10.13 7.90
N ASP A 256 13.16 11.22 7.68
CA ASP A 256 14.34 11.31 6.83
C ASP A 256 15.54 10.93 7.71
N PHE A 257 16.02 9.70 7.59
CA PHE A 257 17.12 9.14 8.40
C PHE A 257 18.44 9.10 7.65
N TYR A 258 18.42 9.25 6.32
CA TYR A 258 19.59 9.12 5.47
C TYR A 258 19.95 10.42 4.79
N GLY A 259 20.92 11.11 5.36
CA GLY A 259 21.54 12.27 4.72
C GLY A 259 20.78 13.59 4.76
N GLY A 260 19.55 13.61 5.27
CA GLY A 260 18.73 14.83 5.35
C GLY A 260 18.37 15.36 3.96
N ASP A 261 18.03 14.44 3.03
CA ASP A 261 17.70 14.79 1.65
C ASP A 261 16.22 15.15 1.44
N GLY A 262 15.42 15.09 2.50
CA GLY A 262 14.00 15.40 2.49
C GLY A 262 13.12 14.23 2.07
N LEU A 263 13.67 13.04 1.90
CA LEU A 263 12.93 11.84 1.51
C LEU A 263 12.66 10.95 2.73
N GLN A 264 11.56 10.22 2.68
CA GLN A 264 11.27 9.23 3.72
C GLN A 264 12.14 7.99 3.54
N ASP A 265 12.72 7.54 4.65
CA ASP A 265 13.58 6.37 4.70
C ASP A 265 12.96 5.24 5.52
N LEU A 266 13.47 4.03 5.32
CA LEU A 266 13.07 2.86 6.08
C LEU A 266 14.15 2.45 7.07
N VAL A 267 13.77 2.29 8.32
CA VAL A 267 14.62 1.69 9.35
C VAL A 267 14.24 0.24 9.55
N ALA A 268 15.23 -0.63 9.64
CA ALA A 268 14.98 -2.05 9.79
C ALA A 268 15.96 -2.73 10.75
N VAL A 269 15.43 -3.62 11.59
CA VAL A 269 16.23 -4.57 12.36
C VAL A 269 16.34 -5.85 11.56
N ARG A 270 17.54 -6.12 11.05
CA ARG A 270 17.82 -7.24 10.17
C ARG A 270 19.27 -7.72 10.33
N GLU A 271 19.50 -9.02 10.19
CA GLU A 271 20.86 -9.58 10.19
C GLU A 271 21.71 -9.15 11.40
N ASN A 272 21.10 -9.14 12.59
CA ASN A 272 21.76 -8.72 13.83
C ASN A 272 22.28 -7.26 13.81
N ALA A 273 21.61 -6.38 13.09
CA ALA A 273 21.96 -4.97 13.04
C ALA A 273 20.70 -4.10 12.84
N LEU A 274 20.84 -2.84 13.20
CA LEU A 274 19.91 -1.76 12.85
C LEU A 274 20.43 -1.13 11.55
N TRP A 275 19.57 -0.99 10.57
CA TRP A 275 19.88 -0.46 9.26
C TRP A 275 18.95 0.67 8.88
N VAL A 276 19.48 1.68 8.19
CA VAL A 276 18.72 2.68 7.45
C VAL A 276 18.83 2.38 5.96
N TYR A 277 17.72 2.37 5.28
CA TYR A 277 17.60 2.19 3.83
C TYR A 277 17.08 3.49 3.24
N PRO A 278 17.88 4.20 2.42
CA PRO A 278 17.42 5.44 1.83
C PRO A 278 16.24 5.21 0.89
N GLY A 279 15.22 6.03 1.04
CA GLY A 279 14.12 6.11 0.10
C GLY A 279 14.55 6.76 -1.22
N ASP A 280 13.80 6.51 -2.27
CA ASP A 280 13.99 7.16 -3.57
C ASP A 280 13.00 8.30 -3.82
N GLY A 281 12.12 8.57 -2.86
CA GLY A 281 11.06 9.54 -2.96
C GLY A 281 9.90 9.13 -3.87
N TYR A 282 9.88 7.88 -4.35
CA TYR A 282 8.92 7.37 -5.33
C TYR A 282 8.34 6.00 -4.94
N GLY A 283 8.40 5.69 -3.67
CA GLY A 283 7.83 4.47 -3.13
C GLY A 283 8.76 3.27 -3.11
N ALA A 284 10.07 3.46 -3.21
CA ALA A 284 11.04 2.38 -3.08
C ALA A 284 12.22 2.77 -2.19
N VAL A 285 12.92 1.77 -1.66
CA VAL A 285 14.13 1.95 -0.87
C VAL A 285 15.32 1.24 -1.52
N ASN A 286 16.49 1.88 -1.41
CA ASN A 286 17.73 1.38 -2.01
C ASN A 286 18.48 0.45 -1.05
N ILE A 287 18.47 -0.85 -1.33
CA ILE A 287 19.16 -1.84 -0.49
C ILE A 287 20.68 -1.80 -0.58
N ASP A 288 21.22 -1.31 -1.70
CA ASP A 288 22.68 -1.25 -1.94
C ASP A 288 23.32 -0.08 -1.20
N LYS A 289 22.56 0.98 -0.93
CA LYS A 289 23.00 2.16 -0.18
C LYS A 289 22.65 2.11 1.30
N ARG A 290 22.16 0.95 1.80
CA ARG A 290 21.81 0.83 3.22
C ARG A 290 22.99 1.18 4.12
N GLN A 291 22.71 1.84 5.21
CA GLN A 291 23.69 2.23 6.21
C GLN A 291 23.44 1.51 7.53
N ARG A 292 24.50 0.91 8.10
CA ARG A 292 24.42 0.32 9.43
C ARG A 292 24.46 1.42 10.48
N VAL A 293 23.51 1.38 11.42
CA VAL A 293 23.48 2.29 12.55
C VAL A 293 24.37 1.74 13.67
N LEU A 294 25.27 2.56 14.16
CA LEU A 294 26.13 2.23 15.30
C LEU A 294 25.32 2.41 16.60
N LEU A 295 25.39 1.42 17.46
CA LEU A 295 24.68 1.44 18.75
C LEU A 295 25.66 1.68 19.91
N PRO A 296 25.25 2.38 20.97
CA PRO A 296 26.06 2.54 22.18
C PRO A 296 26.27 1.20 22.89
N SER A 297 27.32 1.09 23.66
CA SER A 297 27.77 -0.17 24.29
C SER A 297 26.77 -0.79 25.29
N ASN A 298 25.85 0.01 25.82
CA ASN A 298 24.78 -0.43 26.71
C ASN A 298 23.47 -0.77 25.97
N ALA A 299 23.43 -0.64 24.64
CA ALA A 299 22.25 -0.99 23.86
C ALA A 299 22.01 -2.50 23.88
N PRO A 300 20.75 -2.95 23.88
CA PRO A 300 20.42 -4.35 23.70
C PRO A 300 20.87 -4.85 22.31
N ALA A 301 21.20 -6.13 22.24
CA ALA A 301 21.59 -6.74 20.96
C ALA A 301 20.40 -6.67 19.98
N PRO A 302 20.61 -6.28 18.70
CA PRO A 302 19.52 -6.18 17.73
C PRO A 302 18.67 -7.45 17.58
N THR A 303 19.25 -8.62 17.77
CA THR A 303 18.54 -9.92 17.76
C THR A 303 17.53 -10.09 18.88
N THR A 304 17.60 -9.28 19.93
CA THR A 304 16.67 -9.33 21.07
C THR A 304 15.52 -8.34 20.94
N ILE A 305 15.58 -7.45 19.95
CA ILE A 305 14.52 -6.47 19.68
C ILE A 305 13.32 -7.22 19.09
N THR A 306 12.16 -7.03 19.66
CA THR A 306 10.90 -7.63 19.20
C THR A 306 9.97 -6.64 18.51
N GLN A 307 10.18 -5.34 18.73
CA GLN A 307 9.46 -4.27 18.04
C GLN A 307 10.35 -3.02 17.98
N ILE A 308 10.20 -2.22 16.93
CA ILE A 308 10.83 -0.91 16.77
C ILE A 308 9.82 0.07 16.19
N VAL A 309 9.76 1.27 16.75
CA VAL A 309 8.86 2.36 16.32
C VAL A 309 9.66 3.65 16.27
N ALA A 310 9.65 4.34 15.14
CA ALA A 310 10.20 5.68 15.02
C ALA A 310 9.25 6.70 15.68
N ALA A 311 9.80 7.66 16.38
CA ALA A 311 9.05 8.64 17.19
C ALA A 311 9.32 10.11 16.80
N GLY A 312 10.00 10.33 15.66
CA GLY A 312 10.48 11.67 15.35
C GLY A 312 11.44 12.19 16.43
N ASP A 313 11.50 13.49 16.60
CA ASP A 313 12.29 14.13 17.68
C ASP A 313 11.47 14.20 18.97
N ALA A 314 11.36 13.07 19.65
CA ALA A 314 10.61 12.98 20.90
C ALA A 314 11.31 13.71 22.06
N THR A 315 12.66 13.72 22.07
CA THR A 315 13.45 14.34 23.14
C THR A 315 13.68 15.83 22.94
N GLY A 316 13.35 16.40 21.78
CA GLY A 316 13.50 17.82 21.49
C GLY A 316 14.94 18.26 21.25
N ASP A 317 15.81 17.34 20.83
CA ASP A 317 17.23 17.59 20.53
C ASP A 317 17.51 17.85 19.04
N GLY A 318 16.47 17.84 18.20
CA GLY A 318 16.54 18.02 16.77
C GLY A 318 16.93 16.75 16.01
N LYS A 319 16.94 15.58 16.65
CA LYS A 319 17.31 14.29 16.08
C LYS A 319 16.18 13.29 16.25
N THR A 320 16.16 12.29 15.38
CA THR A 320 15.14 11.24 15.51
C THR A 320 15.43 10.26 16.64
N ASP A 321 14.36 9.85 17.28
CA ASP A 321 14.36 8.88 18.37
C ASP A 321 13.55 7.63 17.97
N PHE A 322 13.89 6.50 18.60
CA PHE A 322 13.19 5.23 18.38
C PHE A 322 12.81 4.60 19.72
N PHE A 323 11.64 3.99 19.74
CA PHE A 323 11.19 3.19 20.88
C PHE A 323 11.14 1.71 20.49
N LEU A 324 11.57 0.85 21.40
CA LEU A 324 11.73 -0.58 21.14
C LEU A 324 11.20 -1.42 22.30
N THR A 325 10.79 -2.64 21.98
CA THR A 325 10.56 -3.67 22.99
C THR A 325 11.67 -4.71 22.94
N VAL A 326 12.20 -5.05 24.11
CA VAL A 326 13.27 -6.05 24.27
C VAL A 326 12.96 -6.90 25.49
N GLY A 327 12.59 -8.15 25.26
CA GLY A 327 12.15 -9.04 26.36
C GLY A 327 10.95 -8.44 27.11
N ASP A 328 11.15 -8.16 28.39
CA ASP A 328 10.14 -7.57 29.28
C ASP A 328 10.32 -6.06 29.51
N ALA A 329 11.04 -5.38 28.63
CA ALA A 329 11.38 -3.97 28.79
C ALA A 329 11.06 -3.13 27.53
N ILE A 330 10.66 -1.89 27.75
CA ILE A 330 10.64 -0.84 26.75
C ILE A 330 11.93 -0.02 26.82
N TRP A 331 12.48 0.33 25.66
CA TRP A 331 13.69 1.11 25.52
C TRP A 331 13.47 2.31 24.62
N ALA A 332 14.21 3.39 24.85
CA ALA A 332 14.37 4.48 23.90
C ALA A 332 15.81 4.51 23.39
N PHE A 333 15.96 4.59 22.06
CA PHE A 333 17.20 4.95 21.39
C PHE A 333 17.08 6.40 20.96
N THR A 334 17.89 7.29 21.53
CA THR A 334 17.75 8.73 21.31
C THR A 334 18.97 9.33 20.64
N GLY A 335 18.75 10.46 19.96
CA GLY A 335 19.80 11.22 19.32
C GLY A 335 20.39 10.54 18.11
N TYR A 336 19.57 10.01 17.17
CA TYR A 336 20.09 9.49 15.92
C TYR A 336 20.69 10.62 15.08
N ASN A 337 21.98 10.53 14.78
CA ASN A 337 22.77 11.60 14.15
C ASN A 337 23.14 11.30 12.68
N GLY A 338 22.41 10.41 12.01
CA GLY A 338 22.69 9.99 10.62
C GLY A 338 23.63 8.78 10.52
N ALA A 339 24.28 8.37 11.59
CA ALA A 339 25.21 7.23 11.59
C ALA A 339 25.10 6.36 12.85
N SER A 340 24.78 6.95 14.00
CA SER A 340 24.76 6.28 15.30
C SER A 340 23.61 6.77 16.17
N ILE A 341 23.23 5.94 17.12
CA ILE A 341 22.40 6.30 18.27
C ILE A 341 23.32 6.82 19.38
N GLU A 342 22.99 7.97 19.94
CA GLU A 342 23.80 8.56 21.03
C GLU A 342 23.54 7.90 22.37
N GLN A 343 22.29 7.58 22.66
CA GLN A 343 21.92 6.98 23.95
C GLN A 343 20.93 5.82 23.77
N ALA A 344 21.08 4.80 24.60
CA ALA A 344 20.12 3.72 24.77
C ALA A 344 19.64 3.73 26.23
N VAL A 345 18.36 4.00 26.43
CA VAL A 345 17.76 4.16 27.76
C VAL A 345 16.68 3.10 27.96
N ARG A 346 16.84 2.29 29.02
CA ARG A 346 15.78 1.38 29.45
C ARG A 346 14.74 2.18 30.23
N LEU A 347 13.50 2.23 29.71
CA LEU A 347 12.44 3.06 30.29
C LEU A 347 11.65 2.36 31.39
N SER A 348 11.31 1.08 31.22
CA SER A 348 10.44 0.40 32.17
C SER A 348 11.21 -0.20 33.33
N SER A 349 10.76 0.08 34.53
CA SER A 349 11.18 -0.61 35.78
C SER A 349 10.28 -1.81 36.12
N SER A 350 9.12 -1.94 35.48
CA SER A 350 8.17 -3.04 35.62
C SER A 350 8.09 -3.86 34.30
N PRO A 351 7.72 -5.14 34.38
CA PRO A 351 7.63 -5.96 33.19
C PRO A 351 6.74 -5.35 32.11
N TRP A 352 7.26 -5.32 30.88
CA TRP A 352 6.56 -4.89 29.67
C TRP A 352 5.95 -6.09 28.92
N THR A 353 5.82 -7.23 29.57
CA THR A 353 5.28 -8.47 29.02
C THR A 353 3.85 -8.28 28.54
N GLU A 354 3.50 -8.90 27.42
CA GLU A 354 2.16 -8.82 26.80
C GLU A 354 1.72 -7.39 26.46
N ARG A 355 2.68 -6.54 26.12
CA ARG A 355 2.43 -5.16 25.66
C ARG A 355 3.18 -4.87 24.38
N ASP A 356 2.53 -4.13 23.48
CA ASP A 356 3.13 -3.66 22.25
C ASP A 356 2.98 -2.14 22.13
N ILE A 357 4.03 -1.48 21.65
CA ILE A 357 3.99 -0.06 21.31
C ILE A 357 3.10 0.09 20.06
N VAL A 358 2.17 1.04 20.08
CA VAL A 358 1.31 1.35 18.95
C VAL A 358 1.73 2.66 18.30
N SER A 359 1.88 3.71 19.09
CA SER A 359 2.27 5.04 18.61
C SER A 359 3.09 5.77 19.66
N VAL A 360 4.08 6.53 19.22
CA VAL A 360 4.87 7.44 20.03
C VAL A 360 4.88 8.79 19.31
N GLN A 361 3.84 9.59 19.57
CA GLN A 361 3.59 10.88 18.93
C GLN A 361 2.82 11.77 19.89
N ASP A 362 2.68 13.07 19.57
CA ASP A 362 1.81 13.99 20.32
C ASP A 362 0.32 13.66 20.05
N ILE A 363 -0.26 12.81 20.87
CA ILE A 363 -1.67 12.39 20.74
C ILE A 363 -2.59 13.42 21.37
N THR A 364 -2.23 13.97 22.53
CA THR A 364 -3.07 14.93 23.27
C THR A 364 -3.12 16.32 22.65
N GLY A 365 -2.13 16.64 21.80
CA GLY A 365 -2.04 17.94 21.11
C GLY A 365 -1.43 19.04 21.98
N ASP A 366 -0.69 18.68 23.00
CA ASP A 366 -0.03 19.61 23.91
C ASP A 366 1.43 19.94 23.51
N GLY A 367 1.90 19.34 22.41
CA GLY A 367 3.25 19.49 21.89
C GLY A 367 4.29 18.56 22.54
N ILE A 368 3.86 17.65 23.39
CA ILE A 368 4.72 16.67 24.05
C ILE A 368 4.39 15.27 23.54
N THR A 369 5.42 14.47 23.31
CA THR A 369 5.25 13.10 22.84
C THR A 369 4.57 12.22 23.87
N ASP A 370 3.51 11.53 23.47
CA ASP A 370 2.76 10.54 24.26
C ASP A 370 3.08 9.11 23.77
N LEU A 371 2.66 8.12 24.55
CA LEU A 371 2.78 6.70 24.23
C LEU A 371 1.41 6.03 24.23
N ILE A 372 0.99 5.52 23.08
CA ILE A 372 -0.11 4.56 22.99
C ILE A 372 0.49 3.16 22.94
N TYR A 373 -0.03 2.27 23.78
CA TYR A 373 0.36 0.87 23.77
C TYR A 373 -0.83 -0.06 23.94
N ARG A 374 -0.72 -1.24 23.36
CA ARG A 374 -1.64 -2.34 23.58
C ARG A 374 -1.26 -3.13 24.82
N THR A 375 -2.24 -3.64 25.55
CA THR A 375 -2.05 -4.68 26.55
C THR A 375 -2.96 -5.89 26.28
N ASP A 376 -2.37 -7.06 26.16
CA ASP A 376 -3.12 -8.30 25.91
C ASP A 376 -3.89 -8.77 27.15
N VAL A 377 -3.42 -8.46 28.36
CA VAL A 377 -4.08 -8.82 29.62
C VAL A 377 -5.52 -8.28 29.69
N SER A 378 -5.74 -7.04 29.26
CA SER A 378 -7.07 -6.43 29.25
C SER A 378 -7.66 -6.25 27.85
N SER A 379 -6.92 -6.62 26.81
CA SER A 379 -7.28 -6.39 25.40
C SER A 379 -7.64 -4.94 25.11
N ARG A 380 -6.90 -3.97 25.67
CA ARG A 380 -7.16 -2.54 25.56
C ARG A 380 -5.97 -1.81 24.92
N LEU A 381 -6.25 -0.61 24.39
CA LEU A 381 -5.25 0.41 24.18
C LEU A 381 -5.22 1.36 25.38
N LEU A 382 -4.03 1.72 25.79
CA LEU A 382 -3.78 2.65 26.88
C LEU A 382 -2.94 3.83 26.37
N LEU A 383 -3.27 5.02 26.84
CA LEU A 383 -2.56 6.26 26.56
C LEU A 383 -1.77 6.64 27.82
N ARG A 384 -0.46 6.77 27.65
CA ARG A 384 0.43 7.34 28.65
C ARG A 384 0.85 8.73 28.18
N THR A 385 0.33 9.75 28.83
CA THR A 385 0.64 11.13 28.52
C THR A 385 2.05 11.47 28.94
N GLY A 386 2.84 12.02 28.02
CA GLY A 386 4.17 12.52 28.29
C GLY A 386 4.15 13.78 29.14
N LYS A 387 5.28 14.07 29.77
CA LYS A 387 5.51 15.33 30.49
C LYS A 387 6.69 16.06 29.86
N PRO A 388 6.67 17.39 29.82
CA PRO A 388 7.78 18.14 29.26
C PRO A 388 9.08 17.85 30.04
N ALA A 389 10.18 17.73 29.32
CA ALA A 389 11.50 17.60 29.92
C ALA A 389 11.87 18.87 30.67
N ALA A 390 12.74 18.72 31.69
CA ALA A 390 13.24 19.85 32.51
C ALA A 390 14.00 20.90 31.66
N SER A 391 14.52 20.53 30.50
CA SER A 391 15.13 21.43 29.53
C SER A 391 14.12 22.39 28.88
N GLY A 392 12.83 22.08 28.96
CA GLY A 392 11.75 22.78 28.28
C GLY A 392 11.52 22.33 26.83
N ASN A 393 12.32 21.40 26.31
CA ASN A 393 12.17 20.84 24.96
C ASN A 393 11.95 19.33 25.06
N GLY A 394 10.99 18.81 24.27
CA GLY A 394 10.69 17.39 24.18
C GLY A 394 10.09 16.76 25.45
N VAL A 395 10.03 15.45 25.47
CA VAL A 395 9.41 14.65 26.52
C VAL A 395 10.46 14.23 27.59
N ASP A 396 10.06 14.27 28.85
CA ASP A 396 10.77 13.54 29.91
C ASP A 396 10.53 12.04 29.74
N LEU A 397 11.57 11.31 29.30
CA LEU A 397 11.51 9.87 29.08
C LEU A 397 11.04 9.09 30.33
N ASN A 398 11.29 9.59 31.55
CA ASN A 398 10.80 8.94 32.77
C ASN A 398 9.26 8.99 32.85
N SER A 399 8.63 10.00 32.27
CA SER A 399 7.16 10.06 32.23
C SER A 399 6.55 8.97 31.37
N LEU A 400 7.31 8.46 30.40
CA LEU A 400 6.90 7.34 29.52
C LEU A 400 7.34 5.97 30.07
N ALA A 401 8.16 5.92 31.13
CA ALA A 401 8.75 4.69 31.64
C ALA A 401 7.72 3.75 32.30
N ALA A 402 6.79 4.28 33.06
CA ALA A 402 5.76 3.50 33.77
C ALA A 402 4.54 4.36 34.14
N ALA A 403 3.38 3.73 34.24
CA ALA A 403 2.12 4.38 34.64
C ALA A 403 2.20 5.09 35.96
N VAL A 404 3.03 4.60 36.89
CA VAL A 404 3.23 5.22 38.20
C VAL A 404 3.77 6.67 38.13
N ASN A 405 4.31 7.05 36.99
CA ASN A 405 4.77 8.42 36.73
C ASN A 405 3.65 9.36 36.29
N SER A 406 2.46 8.83 35.95
CA SER A 406 1.27 9.64 35.72
C SER A 406 0.78 10.25 37.06
N ALA A 407 0.01 11.34 36.95
CA ALA A 407 -0.51 12.02 38.16
C ALA A 407 -1.38 11.09 39.02
N ASN A 408 -2.05 10.12 38.42
CA ASN A 408 -2.97 9.17 39.06
C ASN A 408 -2.36 7.77 39.27
N GLY A 409 -1.12 7.52 38.81
CA GLY A 409 -0.47 6.22 38.85
C GLY A 409 -1.04 5.17 37.88
N VAL A 410 -1.93 5.55 36.98
CA VAL A 410 -2.53 4.70 35.96
C VAL A 410 -2.58 5.42 34.62
N ASP A 411 -2.48 4.65 33.54
CA ASP A 411 -2.64 5.18 32.19
C ASP A 411 -4.13 5.31 31.83
N ASP A 412 -4.45 6.24 30.96
CA ASP A 412 -5.81 6.47 30.50
C ASP A 412 -6.22 5.42 29.48
N GLN A 413 -7.49 5.03 29.47
CA GLN A 413 -8.03 4.15 28.45
C GLN A 413 -8.13 4.90 27.11
N TYR A 414 -7.43 4.39 26.09
CA TYR A 414 -7.50 4.95 24.74
C TYR A 414 -8.42 4.13 23.81
N GLY A 415 -8.45 2.82 23.97
CA GLY A 415 -9.37 1.93 23.28
C GLY A 415 -9.92 0.86 24.25
N ALA A 416 -11.26 0.71 24.29
CA ALA A 416 -11.93 -0.01 25.37
C ALA A 416 -11.63 -1.50 25.41
N SER A 417 -11.94 -2.27 24.36
CA SER A 417 -11.71 -3.71 24.31
C SER A 417 -11.60 -4.22 22.89
N GLY A 418 -11.08 -5.44 22.72
CA GLY A 418 -10.95 -6.07 21.40
C GLY A 418 -9.61 -5.80 20.72
N TRP A 419 -8.65 -5.16 21.39
CA TRP A 419 -7.36 -4.80 20.85
C TRP A 419 -6.26 -5.85 21.08
N GLY A 420 -6.55 -6.93 21.79
CA GLY A 420 -5.60 -8.00 22.07
C GLY A 420 -5.10 -8.72 20.81
N SER A 421 -3.95 -9.36 20.93
CA SER A 421 -3.26 -10.10 19.85
C SER A 421 -4.09 -11.27 19.29
N SER A 422 -5.05 -11.78 20.05
CA SER A 422 -6.02 -12.77 19.58
C SER A 422 -6.95 -12.23 18.48
N ASN A 423 -7.18 -10.92 18.42
CA ASN A 423 -8.03 -10.26 17.44
C ASN A 423 -7.25 -9.48 16.40
N ILE A 424 -6.18 -8.82 16.83
CA ILE A 424 -5.38 -7.91 16.00
C ILE A 424 -3.93 -8.37 16.02
N ARG A 425 -3.47 -8.79 14.88
CA ARG A 425 -2.13 -9.32 14.70
C ARG A 425 -1.07 -8.22 14.70
N PHE A 426 -1.30 -7.13 13.97
CA PHE A 426 -0.41 -5.99 13.91
C PHE A 426 -1.18 -4.70 14.15
N LEU A 427 -0.53 -3.80 14.87
CA LEU A 427 -0.95 -2.43 15.14
C LEU A 427 0.16 -1.49 14.73
N PHE A 428 -0.18 -0.41 14.09
CA PHE A 428 0.78 0.59 13.64
C PHE A 428 0.16 1.98 13.76
N GLY A 429 0.77 2.84 14.58
CA GLY A 429 0.43 4.25 14.68
C GLY A 429 1.05 5.01 13.51
N THR A 430 0.23 5.74 12.79
CA THR A 430 0.64 6.58 11.66
C THR A 430 0.46 8.05 12.00
N PRO A 431 1.16 8.98 11.37
CA PRO A 431 0.78 10.39 11.41
C PRO A 431 -0.66 10.60 10.94
N ASP A 432 -1.15 11.82 11.04
CA ASP A 432 -2.47 12.20 10.56
C ASP A 432 -2.68 11.79 9.09
N ALA A 433 -3.42 10.71 8.87
CA ALA A 433 -3.74 10.19 7.55
C ALA A 433 -5.11 10.67 7.05
N ASN A 434 -5.97 11.15 7.93
CA ASN A 434 -7.32 11.61 7.59
C ASN A 434 -7.48 13.13 7.50
N GLY A 435 -6.47 13.91 7.90
CA GLY A 435 -6.44 15.38 7.81
C GLY A 435 -7.07 16.12 8.99
N ASP A 436 -7.23 15.47 10.14
CA ASP A 436 -7.81 16.06 11.36
C ASP A 436 -6.76 16.58 12.36
N ASN A 437 -5.47 16.45 12.04
CA ASN A 437 -4.29 16.78 12.85
C ASN A 437 -4.14 15.91 14.11
N ILE A 438 -4.65 14.70 14.09
CA ILE A 438 -4.47 13.73 15.17
C ILE A 438 -3.82 12.47 14.55
N PRO A 439 -2.77 11.90 15.16
CA PRO A 439 -2.22 10.65 14.69
C PRO A 439 -3.23 9.50 14.70
N ASP A 440 -3.20 8.67 13.66
CA ASP A 440 -4.15 7.61 13.40
C ASP A 440 -3.56 6.22 13.66
N ILE A 441 -4.37 5.17 13.53
CA ILE A 441 -3.93 3.78 13.72
C ILE A 441 -4.41 2.89 12.57
N TRP A 442 -3.47 2.13 12.00
CA TRP A 442 -3.74 1.00 11.13
C TRP A 442 -3.70 -0.31 11.91
N THR A 443 -4.59 -1.23 11.56
CA THR A 443 -4.61 -2.57 12.15
C THR A 443 -4.70 -3.64 11.09
N LEU A 444 -3.95 -4.72 11.27
CA LEU A 444 -4.16 -5.98 10.56
C LEU A 444 -4.73 -7.01 11.55
N ARG A 445 -5.94 -7.45 11.29
CA ARG A 445 -6.63 -8.43 12.12
C ARG A 445 -6.13 -9.85 11.84
N THR A 446 -6.38 -10.74 12.79
CA THR A 446 -6.02 -12.18 12.67
C THR A 446 -6.78 -12.89 11.54
N ASP A 447 -7.93 -12.36 11.10
CA ASP A 447 -8.71 -12.85 9.96
C ASP A 447 -8.26 -12.27 8.61
N GLY A 448 -7.25 -11.39 8.59
CA GLY A 448 -6.69 -10.76 7.39
C GLY A 448 -7.35 -9.44 7.00
N ALA A 449 -8.36 -8.98 7.73
CA ALA A 449 -8.94 -7.66 7.46
C ALA A 449 -8.00 -6.54 7.92
N VAL A 450 -7.90 -5.48 7.12
CA VAL A 450 -7.19 -4.25 7.47
C VAL A 450 -8.21 -3.18 7.83
N ARG A 451 -7.99 -2.52 8.96
CA ARG A 451 -8.85 -1.41 9.41
C ARG A 451 -8.05 -0.17 9.72
N PHE A 452 -8.64 0.95 9.36
CA PHE A 452 -8.20 2.28 9.73
C PHE A 452 -9.02 2.79 10.92
N TYR A 453 -8.36 3.40 11.88
CA TYR A 453 -8.98 4.03 13.03
C TYR A 453 -8.51 5.47 13.10
N ALA A 454 -9.44 6.41 12.98
CA ALA A 454 -9.18 7.81 13.24
C ALA A 454 -8.80 8.01 14.71
N GLY A 455 -7.72 8.74 14.94
CA GLY A 455 -7.24 9.06 16.26
C GLY A 455 -8.18 9.96 17.05
N SER A 456 -7.87 10.11 18.33
CA SER A 456 -8.58 11.02 19.22
C SER A 456 -7.59 11.63 20.21
N ARG A 457 -7.90 12.82 20.71
CA ARG A 457 -7.07 13.46 21.77
C ARG A 457 -7.18 12.78 23.14
N THR A 458 -8.17 11.92 23.30
CA THR A 458 -8.42 11.20 24.56
C THR A 458 -8.70 9.72 24.28
N GLU A 459 -9.92 9.31 24.13
CA GLU A 459 -10.34 7.93 23.87
C GLU A 459 -10.91 7.81 22.46
N MET A 460 -10.46 6.79 21.72
CA MET A 460 -10.99 6.50 20.40
C MET A 460 -12.39 5.91 20.48
N ALA A 461 -13.26 6.37 19.60
CA ALA A 461 -14.62 5.85 19.45
C ALA A 461 -14.74 4.99 18.18
N GLY A 462 -15.63 4.01 18.23
CA GLY A 462 -16.05 3.23 17.07
C GLY A 462 -15.22 1.97 16.81
N SER A 463 -15.57 1.28 15.73
CA SER A 463 -15.00 -0.02 15.33
C SER A 463 -13.93 0.10 14.24
N GLY A 464 -13.56 1.31 13.86
CA GLY A 464 -12.70 1.58 12.71
C GLY A 464 -13.38 1.28 11.37
N THR A 465 -12.80 1.78 10.29
CA THR A 465 -13.23 1.57 8.90
C THR A 465 -12.51 0.38 8.32
N GLU A 466 -13.24 -0.59 7.78
CA GLU A 466 -12.65 -1.73 7.08
C GLU A 466 -12.22 -1.28 5.69
N ILE A 467 -10.91 -1.25 5.44
CA ILE A 467 -10.29 -0.84 4.18
C ILE A 467 -10.03 -2.05 3.29
N VAL A 468 -9.55 -3.15 3.88
CA VAL A 468 -9.37 -4.42 3.17
C VAL A 468 -10.18 -5.48 3.89
N SER A 469 -11.06 -6.17 3.15
CA SER A 469 -11.87 -7.25 3.69
C SER A 469 -11.02 -8.49 3.99
N LYS A 470 -11.46 -9.33 4.91
CA LYS A 470 -10.80 -10.59 5.28
C LYS A 470 -10.52 -11.55 4.11
N SER A 471 -11.23 -11.41 3.00
CA SER A 471 -11.02 -12.19 1.78
C SER A 471 -10.06 -11.50 0.80
N GLY A 472 -9.60 -10.31 1.10
CA GLY A 472 -8.78 -9.48 0.20
C GLY A 472 -7.30 -9.82 0.25
N GLY A 473 -6.68 -9.98 -0.91
CA GLY A 473 -5.27 -9.78 -1.19
C GLY A 473 -4.19 -10.51 -0.39
N GLY A 474 -4.51 -11.56 0.35
CA GLY A 474 -3.49 -12.34 1.08
C GLY A 474 -2.90 -11.61 2.30
N TRP A 475 -3.61 -10.66 2.88
CA TRP A 475 -3.18 -9.91 4.05
C TRP A 475 -2.93 -10.77 5.28
N ILE A 476 -3.63 -11.90 5.42
CA ILE A 476 -3.42 -12.86 6.49
C ILE A 476 -1.97 -13.39 6.57
N ASN A 477 -1.23 -13.33 5.46
CA ASN A 477 0.15 -13.83 5.37
C ASN A 477 1.21 -12.74 5.53
N LYS A 478 0.85 -11.48 5.78
CA LYS A 478 1.83 -10.41 5.99
C LYS A 478 2.69 -10.70 7.21
N MET A 479 3.99 -10.39 7.14
CA MET A 479 4.97 -10.76 8.17
C MET A 479 5.31 -9.61 9.09
N ALA A 480 5.25 -8.37 8.60
CA ALA A 480 5.50 -7.15 9.35
C ALA A 480 4.71 -5.99 8.76
N ILE A 481 4.45 -4.98 9.57
CA ILE A 481 3.90 -3.67 9.22
C ILE A 481 4.76 -2.61 9.92
N GLY A 482 5.04 -1.52 9.24
CA GLY A 482 5.78 -0.39 9.82
C GLY A 482 5.49 0.91 9.10
#